data_16c863a517470ad11e2bfbd539718b05
#
_entry.id   16c863a517470ad11e2bfbd539718b05
#
_cell.length_a   1.000
_cell.length_b   1.000
_cell.length_c   1.000
_cell.angle_alpha   90.00
_cell.angle_beta   90.00
_cell.angle_gamma   90.00
#
_symmetry.space_group_name_H-M   'P 1'
#
loop_
_entity.id
_entity.type
_entity.pdbx_description
1 polymer ?
#
loop_
_entity_poly.entity_id
_entity_poly.type
_entity_poly.pdbx_seq_one_letter_code
_entity_poly.pdbx_strand_id
1 'polypeptide(L)'
;MGCTISAEDKAAVERSKMIDKNLREDREKSSREVKLLLLGAGESGKSTIVKQMKIIHEDGYSEEECKQYKVVVYSNTIQSIMAIIRAMGRLKIEFGDAARADDARQLFALASSAEEGILPAELATVIQRLWSDSGVQTCFDRSREYQLNDSAAYYLNDLDRICQPNYVPTQQDVLRTRVKTTGIVETHFTFKDLYFKMFDVGGQRSERKKWIHCFEGVTSIIFCVALSDYDLVLAEDEEMNRMHESMKLFDSICNNKWFTRSPLTICYPVYSGGNSYEEAAAYIQCQFEDLNKRKDTKEIYTHFTCATDTKNVQFVFDAVTDVIIKINLREIGLY
;
A
#
# COMPACT_ATOMS: atom_id res chain seq x y z
N MET A 1 -51.02 19.70 -46.43
CA MET A 1 -50.39 20.82 -45.70
C MET A 1 -49.09 20.31 -45.18
N GLY A 2 -47.96 20.65 -45.81
CA GLY A 2 -46.62 20.29 -45.35
C GLY A 2 -46.20 21.32 -44.32
N CYS A 3 -46.05 20.91 -43.06
CA CYS A 3 -45.49 21.73 -41.98
C CYS A 3 -44.00 21.86 -42.23
N THR A 4 -43.54 22.98 -42.75
CA THR A 4 -42.15 23.30 -42.88
C THR A 4 -41.61 23.69 -41.50
N ILE A 5 -40.87 22.78 -40.90
CA ILE A 5 -40.14 23.01 -39.64
C ILE A 5 -39.18 24.18 -39.87
N SER A 6 -39.20 25.20 -39.00
CA SER A 6 -38.34 26.38 -39.10
C SER A 6 -36.85 26.01 -39.00
N ALA A 7 -35.96 26.85 -39.51
CA ALA A 7 -34.53 26.62 -39.40
C ALA A 7 -34.07 26.55 -37.92
N GLU A 8 -34.72 27.29 -37.05
CA GLU A 8 -34.47 27.29 -35.59
C GLU A 8 -34.91 25.99 -34.94
N ASP A 9 -36.06 25.42 -35.35
CA ASP A 9 -36.55 24.12 -34.87
C ASP A 9 -35.62 22.97 -35.31
N LYS A 10 -35.13 23.03 -36.55
CA LYS A 10 -34.12 22.06 -37.02
C LYS A 10 -32.86 22.10 -36.23
N ALA A 11 -32.31 23.32 -35.93
CA ALA A 11 -31.12 23.52 -35.12
C ALA A 11 -31.38 23.03 -33.67
N ALA A 12 -32.57 23.25 -33.11
CA ALA A 12 -32.93 22.75 -31.79
C ALA A 12 -32.99 21.22 -31.75
N VAL A 13 -33.54 20.55 -32.75
CA VAL A 13 -33.59 19.07 -32.87
C VAL A 13 -32.17 18.49 -33.02
N GLU A 14 -31.30 19.11 -33.82
CA GLU A 14 -29.92 18.65 -33.97
C GLU A 14 -29.12 18.81 -32.65
N ARG A 15 -29.32 19.92 -31.92
CA ARG A 15 -28.71 20.14 -30.62
C ARG A 15 -29.19 19.08 -29.60
N SER A 16 -30.49 18.78 -29.57
CA SER A 16 -31.06 17.71 -28.72
C SER A 16 -30.44 16.36 -29.04
N LYS A 17 -30.35 15.97 -30.33
CA LYS A 17 -29.72 14.71 -30.74
C LYS A 17 -28.25 14.64 -30.32
N MET A 18 -27.50 15.73 -30.41
CA MET A 18 -26.11 15.79 -30.00
C MET A 18 -25.98 15.63 -28.48
N ILE A 19 -26.88 16.27 -27.70
CA ILE A 19 -26.94 16.10 -26.25
C ILE A 19 -27.27 14.65 -25.90
N ASP A 20 -28.26 14.03 -26.53
CA ASP A 20 -28.65 12.64 -26.30
C ASP A 20 -27.51 11.67 -26.64
N LYS A 21 -26.75 11.94 -27.71
CA LYS A 21 -25.56 11.17 -28.08
C LYS A 21 -24.48 11.28 -27.01
N ASN A 22 -24.14 12.50 -26.59
CA ASN A 22 -23.15 12.75 -25.55
C ASN A 22 -23.55 12.09 -24.22
N LEU A 23 -24.82 12.18 -23.83
CA LEU A 23 -25.32 11.52 -22.63
C LEU A 23 -25.23 9.99 -22.68
N ARG A 24 -25.41 9.38 -23.86
CA ARG A 24 -25.20 7.94 -24.04
C ARG A 24 -23.74 7.57 -23.93
N GLU A 25 -22.85 8.30 -24.59
CA GLU A 25 -21.40 8.10 -24.50
C GLU A 25 -20.89 8.29 -23.06
N ASP A 26 -21.39 9.29 -22.35
CA ASP A 26 -21.04 9.51 -20.95
C ASP A 26 -21.55 8.39 -20.02
N ARG A 27 -22.77 7.87 -20.30
CA ARG A 27 -23.30 6.70 -19.57
C ARG A 27 -22.46 5.45 -19.84
N GLU A 28 -22.07 5.18 -21.08
CA GLU A 28 -21.23 4.04 -21.44
C GLU A 28 -19.84 4.15 -20.79
N LYS A 29 -19.24 5.34 -20.74
CA LYS A 29 -17.98 5.57 -20.02
C LYS A 29 -18.15 5.37 -18.51
N SER A 30 -19.21 5.95 -17.94
CA SER A 30 -19.47 5.85 -16.50
C SER A 30 -19.77 4.41 -16.06
N SER A 31 -20.44 3.60 -16.92
CA SER A 31 -20.73 2.19 -16.62
C SER A 31 -19.48 1.31 -16.58
N ARG A 32 -18.40 1.73 -17.21
CA ARG A 32 -17.10 1.03 -17.23
C ARG A 32 -16.13 1.56 -16.18
N GLU A 33 -16.48 2.64 -15.50
CA GLU A 33 -15.62 3.24 -14.47
C GLU A 33 -15.79 2.49 -13.15
N VAL A 34 -14.66 2.08 -12.56
CA VAL A 34 -14.59 1.42 -11.27
C VAL A 34 -13.78 2.29 -10.31
N LYS A 35 -14.44 2.85 -9.32
CA LYS A 35 -13.79 3.58 -8.23
C LYS A 35 -13.41 2.63 -7.11
N LEU A 36 -12.11 2.35 -6.99
CA LEU A 36 -11.55 1.42 -6.04
C LEU A 36 -10.79 2.16 -4.93
N LEU A 37 -11.20 1.95 -3.69
CA LEU A 37 -10.65 2.65 -2.53
C LEU A 37 -9.76 1.71 -1.71
N LEU A 38 -8.49 2.06 -1.52
CA LEU A 38 -7.55 1.35 -0.65
C LEU A 38 -7.58 1.94 0.74
N LEU A 39 -8.03 1.17 1.72
CA LEU A 39 -8.09 1.55 3.13
C LEU A 39 -7.26 0.63 4.00
N GLY A 40 -6.97 1.06 5.21
CA GLY A 40 -6.19 0.31 6.20
C GLY A 40 -5.33 1.24 7.06
N ALA A 41 -4.80 0.72 8.14
CA ALA A 41 -3.90 1.45 9.04
C ALA A 41 -2.62 1.92 8.35
N GLY A 42 -1.82 2.73 9.00
CA GLY A 42 -0.47 3.06 8.52
C GLY A 42 0.35 1.78 8.32
N GLU A 43 1.16 1.72 7.27
CA GLU A 43 2.08 0.60 7.01
C GLU A 43 1.43 -0.74 6.64
N SER A 44 0.13 -0.75 6.31
CA SER A 44 -0.60 -1.97 5.93
C SER A 44 -0.40 -2.43 4.47
N GLY A 45 0.57 -1.88 3.73
CA GLY A 45 0.88 -2.30 2.36
C GLY A 45 0.07 -1.63 1.24
N LYS A 46 -0.82 -0.67 1.52
CA LYS A 46 -1.65 0.03 0.51
C LYS A 46 -0.83 0.59 -0.66
N SER A 47 0.16 1.42 -0.37
CA SER A 47 0.99 2.04 -1.41
C SER A 47 1.84 1.02 -2.18
N THR A 48 2.13 -0.14 -1.58
CA THR A 48 2.78 -1.26 -2.27
C THR A 48 1.83 -1.87 -3.30
N ILE A 49 0.53 -2.02 -2.98
CA ILE A 49 -0.49 -2.48 -3.93
C ILE A 49 -0.60 -1.51 -5.12
N VAL A 50 -0.59 -0.18 -4.87
CA VAL A 50 -0.59 0.82 -5.97
C VAL A 50 0.61 0.64 -6.88
N LYS A 51 1.81 0.45 -6.31
CA LYS A 51 3.02 0.18 -7.10
C LYS A 51 2.90 -1.11 -7.91
N GLN A 52 2.27 -2.14 -7.35
CA GLN A 52 1.99 -3.39 -8.07
C GLN A 52 1.03 -3.18 -9.24
N MET A 53 0.00 -2.34 -9.10
CA MET A 53 -0.90 -2.05 -10.22
C MET A 53 -0.17 -1.44 -11.40
N LYS A 54 0.80 -0.56 -11.15
CA LYS A 54 1.67 -0.03 -12.20
C LYS A 54 2.49 -1.12 -12.88
N ILE A 55 3.02 -2.07 -12.11
CA ILE A 55 3.80 -3.20 -12.66
C ILE A 55 2.92 -4.15 -13.49
N ILE A 56 1.69 -4.40 -13.02
CA ILE A 56 0.79 -5.38 -13.65
C ILE A 56 0.08 -4.81 -14.87
N HIS A 57 -0.29 -3.51 -14.86
CA HIS A 57 -1.19 -2.92 -15.85
C HIS A 57 -0.59 -1.76 -16.68
N GLU A 58 0.61 -1.26 -16.33
CA GLU A 58 1.23 -0.11 -16.98
C GLU A 58 2.69 -0.35 -17.42
N ASP A 59 3.07 -1.60 -17.73
CA ASP A 59 4.43 -2.01 -18.15
C ASP A 59 5.53 -1.78 -17.08
N GLY A 60 5.16 -1.49 -15.84
CA GLY A 60 6.06 -1.35 -14.71
C GLY A 60 6.77 0.00 -14.64
N TYR A 61 7.99 -0.01 -14.10
CA TYR A 61 8.83 1.16 -13.92
C TYR A 61 9.92 1.19 -14.97
N SER A 62 10.02 2.26 -15.73
CA SER A 62 11.14 2.52 -16.62
C SER A 62 12.44 2.70 -15.83
N GLU A 63 13.60 2.56 -16.49
CA GLU A 63 14.90 2.76 -15.86
C GLU A 63 15.03 4.17 -15.24
N GLU A 64 14.51 5.18 -15.94
CA GLU A 64 14.52 6.57 -15.46
C GLU A 64 13.66 6.76 -14.19
N GLU A 65 12.50 6.12 -14.13
CA GLU A 65 11.67 6.12 -12.95
C GLU A 65 12.33 5.37 -11.79
N CYS A 66 12.95 4.21 -12.05
CA CYS A 66 13.72 3.48 -11.06
C CYS A 66 14.86 4.33 -10.48
N LYS A 67 15.58 5.08 -11.31
CA LYS A 67 16.65 5.99 -10.85
C LYS A 67 16.16 7.04 -9.85
N GLN A 68 14.94 7.53 -10.01
CA GLN A 68 14.34 8.49 -9.06
C GLN A 68 14.15 7.91 -7.67
N TYR A 69 13.95 6.59 -7.55
CA TYR A 69 13.81 5.91 -6.26
C TYR A 69 15.14 5.66 -5.54
N LYS A 70 16.30 5.91 -6.18
CA LYS A 70 17.63 5.71 -5.60
C LYS A 70 17.79 6.44 -4.26
N VAL A 71 17.36 7.71 -4.20
CA VAL A 71 17.37 8.53 -2.96
C VAL A 71 16.55 7.87 -1.87
N VAL A 72 15.38 7.34 -2.23
CA VAL A 72 14.46 6.71 -1.27
C VAL A 72 15.05 5.40 -0.74
N VAL A 73 15.67 4.58 -1.60
CA VAL A 73 16.36 3.35 -1.18
C VAL A 73 17.46 3.67 -0.19
N TYR A 74 18.32 4.67 -0.48
CA TYR A 74 19.38 5.07 0.41
C TYR A 74 18.85 5.60 1.76
N SER A 75 17.83 6.46 1.72
CA SER A 75 17.18 6.98 2.92
C SER A 75 16.60 5.85 3.77
N ASN A 76 15.89 4.90 3.15
CA ASN A 76 15.31 3.75 3.87
C ASN A 76 16.40 2.86 4.50
N THR A 77 17.51 2.63 3.79
CA THR A 77 18.64 1.85 4.28
C THR A 77 19.29 2.52 5.50
N ILE A 78 19.59 3.80 5.40
CA ILE A 78 20.22 4.58 6.48
C ILE A 78 19.28 4.66 7.69
N GLN A 79 18.01 4.98 7.48
CA GLN A 79 17.05 5.05 8.57
C GLN A 79 16.85 3.71 9.28
N SER A 80 16.92 2.59 8.54
CA SER A 80 16.82 1.26 9.12
C SER A 80 17.96 0.94 10.05
N ILE A 81 19.21 1.13 9.61
CA ILE A 81 20.38 0.87 10.49
C ILE A 81 20.41 1.84 11.68
N MET A 82 20.06 3.12 11.48
CA MET A 82 19.96 4.09 12.57
C MET A 82 18.89 3.71 13.60
N ALA A 83 17.76 3.16 13.17
CA ALA A 83 16.71 2.68 14.08
C ALA A 83 17.20 1.52 14.93
N ILE A 84 17.92 0.56 14.34
CA ILE A 84 18.53 -0.57 15.05
C ILE A 84 19.54 -0.08 16.09
N ILE A 85 20.47 0.79 15.70
CA ILE A 85 21.51 1.32 16.61
C ILE A 85 20.89 2.12 17.77
N ARG A 86 19.85 2.92 17.53
CA ARG A 86 19.11 3.59 18.62
C ARG A 86 18.41 2.59 19.54
N ALA A 87 17.87 1.51 18.99
CA ALA A 87 17.21 0.47 19.77
C ALA A 87 18.19 -0.30 20.65
N MET A 88 19.44 -0.53 20.20
CA MET A 88 20.48 -1.16 21.02
C MET A 88 20.68 -0.44 22.37
N GLY A 89 20.76 0.89 22.36
CA GLY A 89 20.88 1.67 23.59
C GLY A 89 19.69 1.50 24.54
N ARG A 90 18.47 1.49 23.99
CA ARG A 90 17.22 1.30 24.76
C ARG A 90 17.09 -0.13 25.30
N LEU A 91 17.47 -1.12 24.50
CA LEU A 91 17.39 -2.55 24.85
C LEU A 91 18.61 -3.04 25.64
N LYS A 92 19.61 -2.16 25.90
CA LYS A 92 20.86 -2.45 26.60
C LYS A 92 21.62 -3.61 25.94
N ILE A 93 21.70 -3.58 24.61
CA ILE A 93 22.49 -4.52 23.81
C ILE A 93 23.79 -3.82 23.44
N GLU A 94 24.94 -4.46 23.75
CA GLU A 94 26.23 -3.96 23.40
C GLU A 94 26.68 -4.44 22.02
N PHE A 95 27.61 -3.71 21.39
CA PHE A 95 28.26 -4.17 20.17
C PHE A 95 29.12 -5.41 20.45
N GLY A 96 29.16 -6.33 19.49
CA GLY A 96 30.03 -7.48 19.56
C GLY A 96 31.51 -7.10 19.47
N ASP A 97 31.81 -6.04 18.71
CA ASP A 97 33.15 -5.39 18.67
C ASP A 97 33.04 -3.94 19.17
N ALA A 98 33.81 -3.60 20.21
CA ALA A 98 33.80 -2.25 20.79
C ALA A 98 34.12 -1.15 19.76
N ALA A 99 34.90 -1.43 18.71
CA ALA A 99 35.18 -0.49 17.63
C ALA A 99 33.91 -0.02 16.86
N ARG A 100 32.82 -0.79 16.91
CA ARG A 100 31.54 -0.44 16.27
C ARG A 100 30.89 0.78 16.91
N ALA A 101 31.25 1.13 18.15
CA ALA A 101 30.78 2.36 18.77
C ALA A 101 31.24 3.63 18.01
N ASP A 102 32.44 3.61 17.45
CA ASP A 102 32.95 4.70 16.61
C ASP A 102 32.22 4.73 15.24
N ASP A 103 32.00 3.57 14.64
CA ASP A 103 31.17 3.46 13.41
C ASP A 103 29.77 3.99 13.65
N ALA A 104 29.14 3.71 14.79
CA ALA A 104 27.83 4.24 15.12
C ALA A 104 27.80 5.76 15.21
N ARG A 105 28.82 6.38 15.84
CA ARG A 105 28.97 7.84 15.89
C ARG A 105 29.14 8.44 14.49
N GLN A 106 29.97 7.80 13.66
CA GLN A 106 30.20 8.21 12.28
C GLN A 106 28.93 8.09 11.42
N LEU A 107 28.13 7.01 11.58
CA LEU A 107 26.84 6.85 10.94
C LEU A 107 25.95 8.06 11.20
N PHE A 108 25.76 8.46 12.47
CA PHE A 108 24.90 9.60 12.80
C PHE A 108 25.44 10.93 12.29
N ALA A 109 26.75 11.10 12.22
CA ALA A 109 27.36 12.30 11.68
C ALA A 109 27.20 12.44 10.16
N LEU A 110 27.31 11.32 9.43
CA LEU A 110 27.26 11.30 7.96
C LEU A 110 25.84 11.11 7.40
N ALA A 111 24.88 10.68 8.20
CA ALA A 111 23.54 10.36 7.74
C ALA A 111 22.83 11.55 7.03
N SER A 112 23.08 12.77 7.48
CA SER A 112 22.52 13.99 6.88
C SER A 112 23.10 14.30 5.49
N SER A 113 24.30 13.83 5.17
CA SER A 113 24.95 14.09 3.88
C SER A 113 24.41 13.21 2.72
N ALA A 114 23.63 12.17 3.03
CA ALA A 114 23.06 11.24 2.05
C ALA A 114 21.73 11.72 1.44
N GLU A 115 21.23 12.90 1.81
CA GLU A 115 19.96 13.46 1.32
C GLU A 115 20.00 13.86 -0.17
N GLU A 116 21.17 13.96 -0.78
CA GLU A 116 21.35 14.36 -2.17
C GLU A 116 21.34 13.18 -3.20
N GLY A 117 20.96 11.98 -2.77
CA GLY A 117 20.91 10.80 -3.67
C GLY A 117 22.26 10.14 -3.94
N ILE A 118 23.26 10.48 -3.16
CA ILE A 118 24.59 9.88 -3.18
C ILE A 118 24.83 9.20 -1.84
N LEU A 119 25.18 7.92 -1.85
CA LEU A 119 25.66 7.22 -0.66
C LEU A 119 27.20 7.32 -0.65
N PRO A 120 27.83 8.13 0.24
CA PRO A 120 29.26 8.21 0.32
C PRO A 120 29.88 6.84 0.62
N ALA A 121 31.00 6.50 -0.03
CA ALA A 121 31.67 5.20 0.15
C ALA A 121 32.05 4.94 1.61
N GLU A 122 32.42 6.00 2.33
CA GLU A 122 32.72 5.94 3.75
C GLU A 122 31.50 5.50 4.57
N LEU A 123 30.32 6.11 4.30
CA LEU A 123 29.08 5.76 4.98
C LEU A 123 28.63 4.33 4.63
N ALA A 124 28.77 3.92 3.36
CA ALA A 124 28.49 2.54 2.93
C ALA A 124 29.34 1.53 3.72
N THR A 125 30.63 1.78 3.87
CA THR A 125 31.55 0.92 4.62
C THR A 125 31.18 0.86 6.11
N VAL A 126 30.81 1.99 6.70
CA VAL A 126 30.35 2.07 8.09
C VAL A 126 29.08 1.21 8.29
N ILE A 127 28.10 1.34 7.40
CA ILE A 127 26.85 0.57 7.46
C ILE A 127 27.14 -0.94 7.33
N GLN A 128 28.02 -1.35 6.40
CA GLN A 128 28.38 -2.77 6.22
C GLN A 128 29.03 -3.35 7.49
N ARG A 129 29.97 -2.61 8.13
CA ARG A 129 30.61 -3.07 9.37
C ARG A 129 29.60 -3.18 10.53
N LEU A 130 28.72 -2.19 10.66
CA LEU A 130 27.66 -2.21 11.68
C LEU A 130 26.69 -3.38 11.45
N TRP A 131 26.24 -3.60 10.21
CA TRP A 131 25.30 -4.67 9.90
C TRP A 131 25.89 -6.06 10.17
N SER A 132 27.21 -6.23 9.99
CA SER A 132 27.92 -7.49 10.25
C SER A 132 28.20 -7.74 11.74
N ASP A 133 27.94 -6.78 12.63
CA ASP A 133 28.20 -6.91 14.05
C ASP A 133 27.17 -7.80 14.75
N SER A 134 27.62 -8.72 15.61
CA SER A 134 26.74 -9.67 16.31
C SER A 134 25.76 -9.01 17.28
N GLY A 135 26.13 -7.90 17.92
CA GLY A 135 25.23 -7.11 18.76
C GLY A 135 24.14 -6.44 17.96
N VAL A 136 24.46 -5.91 16.77
CA VAL A 136 23.50 -5.33 15.83
C VAL A 136 22.52 -6.40 15.33
N GLN A 137 23.01 -7.59 14.97
CA GLN A 137 22.15 -8.72 14.56
C GLN A 137 21.24 -9.19 15.71
N THR A 138 21.76 -9.27 16.94
CA THR A 138 20.95 -9.60 18.14
C THR A 138 19.84 -8.56 18.35
N CYS A 139 20.12 -7.28 18.13
CA CYS A 139 19.10 -6.23 18.19
C CYS A 139 18.09 -6.34 17.08
N PHE A 140 18.52 -6.68 15.86
CA PHE A 140 17.64 -6.91 14.72
C PHE A 140 16.68 -8.09 14.96
N ASP A 141 17.12 -9.18 15.57
CA ASP A 141 16.27 -10.32 15.94
C ASP A 141 15.15 -9.93 16.92
N ARG A 142 15.35 -8.83 17.67
CA ARG A 142 14.38 -8.23 18.57
C ARG A 142 13.65 -7.03 17.96
N SER A 143 13.57 -6.95 16.63
CA SER A 143 12.98 -5.82 15.87
C SER A 143 11.52 -5.56 16.20
N ARG A 144 10.80 -6.52 16.77
CA ARG A 144 9.42 -6.37 17.22
C ARG A 144 9.25 -5.48 18.45
N GLU A 145 10.34 -5.22 19.20
CA GLU A 145 10.33 -4.36 20.38
C GLU A 145 10.51 -2.87 20.06
N TYR A 146 10.64 -2.53 18.78
CA TYR A 146 10.78 -1.15 18.32
C TYR A 146 10.26 -0.96 16.90
N GLN A 147 10.15 0.29 16.46
CA GLN A 147 9.69 0.60 15.10
C GLN A 147 10.82 0.41 14.10
N LEU A 148 10.72 -0.60 13.25
CA LEU A 148 11.67 -0.87 12.17
C LEU A 148 10.90 -1.00 10.84
N ASN A 149 11.53 -0.57 9.74
CA ASN A 149 11.02 -0.81 8.40
C ASN A 149 11.05 -2.31 8.06
N ASP A 150 9.93 -2.87 7.61
CA ASP A 150 9.80 -4.28 7.22
C ASP A 150 10.80 -4.70 6.13
N SER A 151 11.27 -3.77 5.32
CA SER A 151 12.26 -4.00 4.27
C SER A 151 13.70 -3.77 4.72
N ALA A 152 13.97 -3.55 6.03
CA ALA A 152 15.31 -3.28 6.54
C ALA A 152 16.32 -4.37 6.14
N ALA A 153 16.00 -5.62 6.43
CA ALA A 153 16.88 -6.76 6.09
C ALA A 153 17.11 -6.88 4.57
N TYR A 154 16.09 -6.61 3.76
CA TYR A 154 16.22 -6.67 2.30
C TYR A 154 17.30 -5.74 1.78
N TYR A 155 17.34 -4.49 2.24
CA TYR A 155 18.36 -3.53 1.82
C TYR A 155 19.70 -3.76 2.49
N LEU A 156 19.73 -4.05 3.80
CA LEU A 156 20.95 -4.23 4.56
C LEU A 156 21.73 -5.49 4.18
N ASN A 157 21.02 -6.54 3.71
CA ASN A 157 21.68 -7.76 3.21
C ASN A 157 22.25 -7.61 1.79
N ASP A 158 21.84 -6.56 1.05
CA ASP A 158 22.24 -6.36 -0.35
C ASP A 158 23.05 -5.06 -0.55
N LEU A 159 23.77 -4.64 0.50
CA LEU A 159 24.59 -3.42 0.49
C LEU A 159 25.66 -3.45 -0.60
N ASP A 160 26.23 -4.61 -0.92
CA ASP A 160 27.26 -4.75 -1.97
C ASP A 160 26.72 -4.33 -3.34
N ARG A 161 25.46 -4.59 -3.64
CA ARG A 161 24.81 -4.14 -4.88
C ARG A 161 24.37 -2.67 -4.78
N ILE A 162 23.73 -2.32 -3.67
CA ILE A 162 23.11 -0.99 -3.46
C ILE A 162 24.16 0.12 -3.40
N CYS A 163 25.34 -0.18 -2.87
CA CYS A 163 26.43 0.80 -2.71
C CYS A 163 27.29 0.97 -3.97
N GLN A 164 27.01 0.25 -5.07
CA GLN A 164 27.78 0.43 -6.29
C GLN A 164 27.56 1.83 -6.90
N PRO A 165 28.61 2.45 -7.47
CA PRO A 165 28.49 3.80 -8.08
C PRO A 165 27.43 3.88 -9.19
N ASN A 166 27.27 2.80 -9.96
CA ASN A 166 26.33 2.67 -11.07
C ASN A 166 25.00 2.00 -10.66
N TYR A 167 24.70 1.91 -9.36
CA TYR A 167 23.47 1.30 -8.89
C TYR A 167 22.24 2.00 -9.46
N VAL A 168 21.36 1.19 -10.04
CA VAL A 168 20.01 1.57 -10.45
C VAL A 168 19.04 0.64 -9.71
N PRO A 169 18.06 1.18 -8.97
CA PRO A 169 17.06 0.35 -8.30
C PRO A 169 16.31 -0.56 -9.26
N THR A 170 16.09 -1.81 -8.86
CA THR A 170 15.22 -2.74 -9.57
C THR A 170 13.76 -2.44 -9.25
N GLN A 171 12.81 -3.00 -10.00
CA GLN A 171 11.37 -2.89 -9.65
C GLN A 171 11.09 -3.45 -8.26
N GLN A 172 11.82 -4.50 -7.83
CA GLN A 172 11.69 -5.05 -6.48
C GLN A 172 12.21 -4.07 -5.43
N ASP A 173 13.30 -3.34 -5.69
CA ASP A 173 13.75 -2.27 -4.82
C ASP A 173 12.67 -1.19 -4.69
N VAL A 174 12.10 -0.75 -5.82
CA VAL A 174 11.01 0.25 -5.83
C VAL A 174 9.81 -0.22 -5.02
N LEU A 175 9.36 -1.46 -5.19
CA LEU A 175 8.23 -2.02 -4.44
C LEU A 175 8.44 -1.94 -2.93
N ARG A 176 9.66 -2.23 -2.48
CA ARG A 176 10.03 -2.27 -1.06
C ARG A 176 10.36 -0.90 -0.47
N THR A 177 10.45 0.17 -1.30
CA THR A 177 10.64 1.51 -0.77
C THR A 177 9.45 1.94 0.08
N ARG A 178 9.77 2.58 1.19
CA ARG A 178 8.79 3.18 2.08
C ARG A 178 8.85 4.70 1.97
N VAL A 179 7.73 5.25 1.51
CA VAL A 179 7.43 6.68 1.53
C VAL A 179 6.09 6.86 2.22
N LYS A 180 6.03 7.77 3.18
CA LYS A 180 4.77 8.07 3.87
C LYS A 180 3.79 8.72 2.89
N THR A 181 2.63 8.09 2.70
CA THR A 181 1.56 8.69 1.89
C THR A 181 0.92 9.85 2.65
N THR A 182 1.03 11.05 2.10
CA THR A 182 0.36 12.25 2.60
C THR A 182 -0.76 12.63 1.63
N GLY A 183 -1.98 12.74 2.14
CA GLY A 183 -3.14 13.06 1.32
C GLY A 183 -3.75 11.87 0.60
N ILE A 184 -4.14 12.07 -0.64
CA ILE A 184 -4.81 11.10 -1.51
C ILE A 184 -4.00 11.00 -2.79
N VAL A 185 -3.63 9.78 -3.17
CA VAL A 185 -2.95 9.47 -4.44
C VAL A 185 -3.93 8.72 -5.32
N GLU A 186 -4.19 9.25 -6.50
CA GLU A 186 -5.07 8.64 -7.50
C GLU A 186 -4.23 8.03 -8.62
N THR A 187 -4.54 6.77 -8.96
CA THR A 187 -3.90 6.01 -10.05
C THR A 187 -4.97 5.47 -10.97
N HIS A 188 -4.74 5.54 -12.29
CA HIS A 188 -5.68 5.13 -13.33
C HIS A 188 -5.06 4.05 -14.20
N PHE A 189 -5.83 3.00 -14.48
CA PHE A 189 -5.42 1.96 -15.43
C PHE A 189 -6.65 1.25 -16.01
N THR A 190 -6.47 0.56 -17.13
CA THR A 190 -7.53 -0.22 -17.78
C THR A 190 -7.26 -1.72 -17.62
N PHE A 191 -8.29 -2.47 -17.23
CA PHE A 191 -8.21 -3.92 -17.13
C PHE A 191 -9.57 -4.57 -17.43
N LYS A 192 -9.62 -5.61 -18.25
CA LYS A 192 -10.85 -6.32 -18.67
C LYS A 192 -11.98 -5.35 -19.13
N ASP A 193 -11.64 -4.37 -19.97
CA ASP A 193 -12.54 -3.32 -20.48
C ASP A 193 -13.16 -2.41 -19.41
N LEU A 194 -12.68 -2.47 -18.16
CA LEU A 194 -13.04 -1.58 -17.08
C LEU A 194 -11.94 -0.52 -16.88
N TYR A 195 -12.35 0.71 -16.59
CA TYR A 195 -11.46 1.82 -16.26
C TYR A 195 -11.41 2.00 -14.75
N PHE A 196 -10.29 1.61 -14.16
CA PHE A 196 -10.07 1.70 -12.72
C PHE A 196 -9.52 3.07 -12.32
N LYS A 197 -10.14 3.67 -11.33
CA LYS A 197 -9.65 4.79 -10.56
C LYS A 197 -9.35 4.29 -9.14
N MET A 198 -8.10 4.07 -8.84
CA MET A 198 -7.65 3.56 -7.55
C MET A 198 -7.16 4.72 -6.68
N PHE A 199 -7.67 4.80 -5.44
CA PHE A 199 -7.34 5.84 -4.47
C PHE A 199 -6.56 5.23 -3.31
N ASP A 200 -5.26 5.56 -3.20
CA ASP A 200 -4.45 5.30 -2.00
C ASP A 200 -4.55 6.50 -1.07
N VAL A 201 -4.90 6.25 0.17
CA VAL A 201 -5.07 7.29 1.19
C VAL A 201 -4.14 7.06 2.37
N GLY A 202 -3.58 8.13 2.92
CA GLY A 202 -2.73 8.05 4.11
C GLY A 202 -3.44 7.31 5.26
N GLY A 203 -2.82 6.25 5.80
CA GLY A 203 -3.42 5.38 6.80
C GLY A 203 -3.26 5.86 8.24
N GLN A 204 -2.37 6.83 8.50
CA GLN A 204 -2.16 7.40 9.82
C GLN A 204 -3.41 8.15 10.31
N ARG A 205 -3.61 8.21 11.64
CA ARG A 205 -4.81 8.84 12.25
C ARG A 205 -5.01 10.28 11.75
N SER A 206 -3.94 11.06 11.61
CA SER A 206 -3.97 12.45 11.14
C SER A 206 -4.48 12.61 9.70
N GLU A 207 -4.29 11.59 8.84
CA GLU A 207 -4.68 11.61 7.43
C GLU A 207 -6.14 11.17 7.20
N ARG A 208 -6.73 10.39 8.10
CA ARG A 208 -8.06 9.77 7.92
C ARG A 208 -9.20 10.77 7.74
N LYS A 209 -9.08 12.00 8.27
CA LYS A 209 -10.07 13.07 8.04
C LYS A 209 -10.23 13.44 6.57
N LYS A 210 -9.22 13.17 5.74
CA LYS A 210 -9.23 13.42 4.29
C LYS A 210 -10.01 12.33 3.52
N TRP A 211 -10.25 11.18 4.09
CA TRP A 211 -10.88 10.02 3.44
C TRP A 211 -12.31 10.30 2.96
N ILE A 212 -13.03 11.17 3.66
CA ILE A 212 -14.41 11.54 3.31
C ILE A 212 -14.54 12.04 1.87
N HIS A 213 -13.50 12.67 1.34
CA HIS A 213 -13.48 13.20 -0.02
C HIS A 213 -13.45 12.10 -1.10
N CYS A 214 -13.10 10.87 -0.73
CA CYS A 214 -13.05 9.73 -1.64
C CYS A 214 -14.28 8.82 -1.55
N PHE A 215 -15.16 9.00 -0.54
CA PHE A 215 -16.23 8.05 -0.22
C PHE A 215 -17.39 8.05 -1.23
N GLU A 216 -17.59 9.15 -1.94
CA GLU A 216 -18.68 9.25 -2.92
C GLU A 216 -18.41 8.39 -4.15
N GLY A 217 -19.40 7.61 -4.56
CA GLY A 217 -19.34 6.78 -5.78
C GLY A 217 -18.34 5.62 -5.71
N VAL A 218 -17.95 5.15 -4.52
CA VAL A 218 -17.05 4.00 -4.37
C VAL A 218 -17.72 2.73 -4.86
N THR A 219 -17.11 2.09 -5.88
CA THR A 219 -17.57 0.81 -6.41
C THR A 219 -17.15 -0.33 -5.50
N SER A 220 -15.89 -0.36 -5.04
CA SER A 220 -15.36 -1.41 -4.16
C SER A 220 -14.28 -0.88 -3.23
N ILE A 221 -14.08 -1.57 -2.11
CA ILE A 221 -13.04 -1.25 -1.13
C ILE A 221 -12.11 -2.45 -1.00
N ILE A 222 -10.79 -2.17 -1.03
CA ILE A 222 -9.76 -3.10 -0.59
C ILE A 222 -9.25 -2.60 0.76
N PHE A 223 -9.45 -3.39 1.81
CA PHE A 223 -8.96 -3.09 3.14
C PHE A 223 -7.70 -3.90 3.44
N CYS A 224 -6.58 -3.22 3.63
CA CYS A 224 -5.28 -3.83 3.85
C CYS A 224 -4.99 -3.96 5.35
N VAL A 225 -4.61 -5.16 5.79
CA VAL A 225 -4.27 -5.47 7.18
C VAL A 225 -2.92 -6.18 7.23
N ALA A 226 -1.90 -5.55 7.79
CA ALA A 226 -0.61 -6.21 8.01
C ALA A 226 -0.74 -7.28 9.11
N LEU A 227 -0.52 -8.55 8.77
CA LEU A 227 -0.57 -9.63 9.77
C LEU A 227 0.53 -9.53 10.81
N SER A 228 1.67 -8.92 10.46
CA SER A 228 2.78 -8.64 11.38
C SER A 228 2.41 -7.64 12.48
N ASP A 229 1.28 -6.94 12.37
CA ASP A 229 0.87 -5.92 13.33
C ASP A 229 0.31 -6.49 14.65
N TYR A 230 0.13 -7.81 14.76
CA TYR A 230 -0.53 -8.45 15.91
C TYR A 230 0.21 -8.22 17.23
N ASP A 231 1.52 -8.11 17.22
CA ASP A 231 2.39 -7.90 18.38
C ASP A 231 3.10 -6.53 18.39
N LEU A 232 2.73 -5.63 17.47
CA LEU A 232 3.31 -4.30 17.36
C LEU A 232 2.38 -3.24 17.94
N VAL A 233 2.98 -2.15 18.42
CA VAL A 233 2.28 -0.95 18.88
C VAL A 233 2.36 0.16 17.83
N LEU A 234 1.42 1.11 17.88
CA LEU A 234 1.43 2.27 16.99
C LEU A 234 2.60 3.20 17.32
N ALA A 235 3.25 3.73 16.28
CA ALA A 235 4.26 4.78 16.45
C ALA A 235 3.66 6.10 17.01
N GLU A 236 2.36 6.31 16.81
CA GLU A 236 1.60 7.50 17.26
C GLU A 236 1.04 7.33 18.68
N ASP A 237 0.99 6.08 19.19
CA ASP A 237 0.33 5.73 20.45
C ASP A 237 0.86 4.38 20.95
N GLU A 238 1.90 4.40 21.78
CA GLU A 238 2.60 3.18 22.24
C GLU A 238 1.75 2.27 23.14
N GLU A 239 0.60 2.73 23.62
CA GLU A 239 -0.36 1.90 24.37
C GLU A 239 -1.33 1.13 23.46
N MET A 240 -1.43 1.54 22.19
CA MET A 240 -2.36 0.95 21.22
C MET A 240 -1.67 -0.11 20.36
N ASN A 241 -2.17 -1.35 20.44
CA ASN A 241 -1.77 -2.42 19.53
C ASN A 241 -2.23 -2.10 18.09
N ARG A 242 -1.35 -2.29 17.10
CA ARG A 242 -1.61 -1.96 15.69
C ARG A 242 -2.75 -2.81 15.08
N MET A 243 -2.85 -4.09 15.43
CA MET A 243 -3.94 -4.95 14.97
C MET A 243 -5.29 -4.50 15.52
N HIS A 244 -5.36 -4.14 16.81
CA HIS A 244 -6.59 -3.59 17.41
C HIS A 244 -7.00 -2.27 16.76
N GLU A 245 -6.05 -1.40 16.43
CA GLU A 245 -6.33 -0.17 15.68
C GLU A 245 -6.90 -0.48 14.28
N SER A 246 -6.32 -1.48 13.60
CA SER A 246 -6.79 -1.94 12.29
C SER A 246 -8.22 -2.51 12.37
N MET A 247 -8.53 -3.27 13.42
CA MET A 247 -9.89 -3.81 13.68
C MET A 247 -10.91 -2.70 13.94
N LYS A 248 -10.58 -1.71 14.78
CA LYS A 248 -11.44 -0.54 15.06
C LYS A 248 -11.73 0.23 13.77
N LEU A 249 -10.70 0.42 12.95
CA LEU A 249 -10.83 1.10 11.68
C LEU A 249 -11.73 0.30 10.73
N PHE A 250 -11.52 -1.02 10.62
CA PHE A 250 -12.34 -1.90 9.80
C PHE A 250 -13.82 -1.88 10.24
N ASP A 251 -14.12 -2.00 11.53
CA ASP A 251 -15.51 -1.91 12.06
C ASP A 251 -16.17 -0.60 11.61
N SER A 252 -15.44 0.52 11.70
CA SER A 252 -15.94 1.83 11.28
C SER A 252 -16.24 1.93 9.79
N ILE A 253 -15.47 1.26 8.94
CA ILE A 253 -15.63 1.25 7.47
C ILE A 253 -16.68 0.23 7.05
N CYS A 254 -16.58 -1.02 7.54
CA CYS A 254 -17.46 -2.11 7.17
C CYS A 254 -18.92 -1.78 7.49
N ASN A 255 -19.18 -1.18 8.64
CA ASN A 255 -20.52 -0.85 9.12
C ASN A 255 -20.96 0.59 8.74
N ASN A 256 -20.18 1.32 7.97
CA ASN A 256 -20.52 2.68 7.55
C ASN A 256 -21.69 2.68 6.55
N LYS A 257 -22.57 3.66 6.70
CA LYS A 257 -23.74 3.85 5.81
C LYS A 257 -23.36 4.17 4.35
N TRP A 258 -22.21 4.77 4.11
CA TRP A 258 -21.73 5.10 2.76
C TRP A 258 -21.40 3.85 1.93
N PHE A 259 -20.99 2.75 2.58
CA PHE A 259 -20.51 1.54 1.93
C PHE A 259 -21.48 0.36 2.04
N THR A 260 -22.77 0.62 2.10
CA THR A 260 -23.78 -0.41 2.30
C THR A 260 -23.84 -1.42 1.15
N ARG A 261 -23.59 -0.97 -0.09
CA ARG A 261 -23.63 -1.76 -1.32
C ARG A 261 -22.25 -2.09 -1.88
N SER A 262 -21.21 -1.39 -1.45
CA SER A 262 -19.86 -1.61 -1.97
C SER A 262 -19.29 -2.92 -1.42
N PRO A 263 -18.87 -3.87 -2.27
CA PRO A 263 -18.16 -5.07 -1.83
C PRO A 263 -16.87 -4.66 -1.12
N LEU A 264 -16.48 -5.46 -0.14
CA LEU A 264 -15.30 -5.22 0.65
C LEU A 264 -14.40 -6.43 0.60
N THR A 265 -13.19 -6.22 0.11
CA THR A 265 -12.15 -7.25 0.07
C THR A 265 -11.12 -6.93 1.15
N ILE A 266 -10.75 -7.90 1.98
CA ILE A 266 -9.67 -7.78 2.95
C ILE A 266 -8.43 -8.46 2.37
N CYS A 267 -7.34 -7.72 2.28
CA CYS A 267 -6.03 -8.25 1.93
C CYS A 267 -5.16 -8.29 3.18
N TYR A 268 -4.66 -9.47 3.51
CA TYR A 268 -3.68 -9.69 4.58
C TYR A 268 -2.31 -9.91 3.93
N PRO A 269 -1.42 -8.89 3.88
CA PRO A 269 -0.05 -9.10 3.46
C PRO A 269 0.65 -10.03 4.44
N VAL A 270 1.07 -11.17 3.92
CA VAL A 270 1.68 -12.24 4.71
C VAL A 270 3.19 -12.11 4.71
N TYR A 271 3.79 -12.30 5.88
CA TYR A 271 5.21 -12.63 6.01
C TYR A 271 5.34 -14.14 6.30
N SER A 272 6.12 -14.87 5.51
CA SER A 272 6.26 -16.32 5.61
C SER A 272 7.06 -16.75 6.85
N GLY A 273 6.44 -17.51 7.76
CA GLY A 273 7.14 -18.11 8.90
C GLY A 273 6.28 -19.09 9.69
N GLY A 274 6.64 -20.37 9.70
CA GLY A 274 6.34 -21.42 10.68
C GLY A 274 4.92 -22.01 10.71
N ASN A 275 4.81 -23.26 11.21
CA ASN A 275 3.57 -24.06 11.28
C ASN A 275 2.45 -23.52 12.20
N SER A 276 2.72 -22.52 13.04
CA SER A 276 1.72 -21.81 13.85
C SER A 276 1.03 -20.66 13.13
N TYR A 277 1.50 -20.34 11.92
CA TYR A 277 1.05 -19.22 11.12
C TYR A 277 -0.39 -19.38 10.62
N GLU A 278 -0.75 -20.55 10.10
CA GLU A 278 -2.09 -20.79 9.51
C GLU A 278 -3.21 -20.64 10.54
N GLU A 279 -3.01 -21.16 11.76
CA GLU A 279 -4.00 -21.02 12.84
C GLU A 279 -4.14 -19.56 13.30
N ALA A 280 -3.03 -18.84 13.44
CA ALA A 280 -3.04 -17.44 13.82
C ALA A 280 -3.69 -16.56 12.73
N ALA A 281 -3.38 -16.82 11.45
CA ALA A 281 -3.96 -16.11 10.33
C ALA A 281 -5.48 -16.35 10.25
N ALA A 282 -5.93 -17.61 10.40
CA ALA A 282 -7.36 -17.95 10.41
C ALA A 282 -8.08 -17.30 11.60
N TYR A 283 -7.46 -17.25 12.77
CA TYR A 283 -8.01 -16.57 13.94
C TYR A 283 -8.19 -15.07 13.67
N ILE A 284 -7.17 -14.39 13.15
CA ILE A 284 -7.25 -12.96 12.82
C ILE A 284 -8.34 -12.72 11.77
N GLN A 285 -8.42 -13.56 10.73
CA GLN A 285 -9.47 -13.49 9.71
C GLN A 285 -10.86 -13.54 10.37
N CYS A 286 -11.10 -14.52 11.22
CA CYS A 286 -12.37 -14.69 11.93
C CYS A 286 -12.73 -13.44 12.74
N GLN A 287 -11.76 -12.85 13.46
CA GLN A 287 -11.97 -11.63 14.23
C GLN A 287 -12.41 -10.44 13.36
N PHE A 288 -11.85 -10.28 12.15
CA PHE A 288 -12.28 -9.23 11.23
C PHE A 288 -13.66 -9.52 10.63
N GLU A 289 -13.93 -10.75 10.20
CA GLU A 289 -15.22 -11.14 9.63
C GLU A 289 -16.38 -11.00 10.65
N ASP A 290 -16.12 -11.25 11.93
CA ASP A 290 -17.11 -11.09 13.01
C ASP A 290 -17.49 -9.63 13.30
N LEU A 291 -16.65 -8.68 12.90
CA LEU A 291 -16.99 -7.25 12.99
C LEU A 291 -18.08 -6.83 11.99
N ASN A 292 -18.36 -7.64 10.97
CA ASN A 292 -19.45 -7.36 10.03
C ASN A 292 -20.83 -7.55 10.68
N LYS A 293 -21.51 -6.45 10.99
CA LYS A 293 -22.86 -6.43 11.57
C LYS A 293 -23.98 -6.64 10.53
N ARG A 294 -23.61 -6.78 9.25
CA ARG A 294 -24.54 -6.89 8.13
C ARG A 294 -24.28 -8.14 7.29
N LYS A 295 -24.03 -9.27 7.96
CA LYS A 295 -23.65 -10.54 7.29
C LYS A 295 -24.64 -10.97 6.21
N ASP A 296 -25.94 -10.65 6.37
CA ASP A 296 -26.99 -11.00 5.39
C ASP A 296 -26.98 -10.16 4.10
N THR A 297 -26.37 -8.97 4.13
CA THR A 297 -26.45 -7.99 3.02
C THR A 297 -25.12 -7.54 2.51
N LYS A 298 -24.03 -7.84 3.21
CA LYS A 298 -22.68 -7.44 2.85
C LYS A 298 -21.71 -8.61 2.97
N GLU A 299 -21.25 -9.07 1.81
CA GLU A 299 -20.18 -10.07 1.71
C GLU A 299 -18.81 -9.44 1.91
N ILE A 300 -17.94 -10.15 2.62
CA ILE A 300 -16.53 -9.83 2.79
C ILE A 300 -15.72 -10.92 2.09
N TYR A 301 -14.85 -10.52 1.20
CA TYR A 301 -13.92 -11.41 0.51
C TYR A 301 -12.55 -11.28 1.16
N THR A 302 -11.93 -12.40 1.50
CA THR A 302 -10.67 -12.43 2.26
C THR A 302 -9.59 -13.11 1.45
N HIS A 303 -8.41 -12.46 1.37
CA HIS A 303 -7.24 -13.00 0.69
C HIS A 303 -5.99 -12.79 1.52
N PHE A 304 -5.22 -13.87 1.70
CA PHE A 304 -3.85 -13.80 2.20
C PHE A 304 -2.91 -13.57 1.02
N THR A 305 -2.07 -12.54 1.10
CA THR A 305 -1.23 -12.15 -0.02
C THR A 305 0.09 -11.55 0.46
N CYS A 306 1.13 -11.67 -0.34
CA CYS A 306 2.37 -10.94 -0.15
C CYS A 306 2.34 -9.69 -1.05
N ALA A 307 2.27 -8.50 -0.46
CA ALA A 307 2.17 -7.25 -1.22
C ALA A 307 3.38 -6.99 -2.15
N THR A 308 4.53 -7.62 -1.88
CA THR A 308 5.73 -7.53 -2.71
C THR A 308 5.86 -8.67 -3.74
N ASP A 309 4.90 -9.62 -3.76
CA ASP A 309 4.80 -10.67 -4.77
C ASP A 309 3.77 -10.29 -5.82
N THR A 310 4.23 -9.97 -7.03
CA THR A 310 3.39 -9.50 -8.13
C THR A 310 2.32 -10.53 -8.55
N LYS A 311 2.65 -11.83 -8.54
CA LYS A 311 1.69 -12.89 -8.91
C LYS A 311 0.58 -13.02 -7.88
N ASN A 312 0.92 -12.94 -6.59
CA ASN A 312 -0.07 -12.95 -5.51
C ASN A 312 -1.03 -11.77 -5.62
N VAL A 313 -0.50 -10.57 -5.82
CA VAL A 313 -1.33 -9.35 -5.94
C VAL A 313 -2.20 -9.41 -7.19
N GLN A 314 -1.68 -9.89 -8.32
CA GLN A 314 -2.45 -10.07 -9.54
C GLN A 314 -3.63 -11.03 -9.32
N PHE A 315 -3.41 -12.18 -8.68
CA PHE A 315 -4.48 -13.12 -8.35
C PHE A 315 -5.60 -12.48 -7.52
N VAL A 316 -5.23 -11.72 -6.49
CA VAL A 316 -6.21 -11.00 -5.66
C VAL A 316 -6.96 -9.95 -6.47
N PHE A 317 -6.25 -9.20 -7.32
CA PHE A 317 -6.87 -8.18 -8.15
C PHE A 317 -7.83 -8.77 -9.19
N ASP A 318 -7.49 -9.92 -9.78
CA ASP A 318 -8.38 -10.67 -10.67
C ASP A 318 -9.67 -11.07 -9.93
N ALA A 319 -9.56 -11.59 -8.71
CA ALA A 319 -10.71 -11.97 -7.88
C ALA A 319 -11.59 -10.77 -7.53
N VAL A 320 -11.00 -9.62 -7.15
CA VAL A 320 -11.74 -8.37 -6.90
C VAL A 320 -12.49 -7.92 -8.14
N THR A 321 -11.85 -7.98 -9.30
CA THR A 321 -12.47 -7.60 -10.59
C THR A 321 -13.64 -8.49 -10.92
N ASP A 322 -13.52 -9.80 -10.73
CA ASP A 322 -14.62 -10.76 -10.98
C ASP A 322 -15.82 -10.51 -10.06
N VAL A 323 -15.60 -10.13 -8.80
CA VAL A 323 -16.66 -9.72 -7.87
C VAL A 323 -17.37 -8.46 -8.38
N ILE A 324 -16.62 -7.46 -8.83
CA ILE A 324 -17.18 -6.21 -9.37
C ILE A 324 -18.03 -6.49 -10.62
N ILE A 325 -17.52 -7.31 -11.54
CA ILE A 325 -18.26 -7.70 -12.75
C ILE A 325 -19.57 -8.42 -12.39
N LYS A 326 -19.54 -9.38 -11.46
CA LYS A 326 -20.74 -10.08 -10.98
C LYS A 326 -21.79 -9.12 -10.41
N ILE A 327 -21.38 -8.13 -9.64
CA ILE A 327 -22.29 -7.15 -9.05
C ILE A 327 -22.91 -6.29 -10.15
N ASN A 328 -22.11 -5.78 -11.09
CA ASN A 328 -22.60 -5.01 -12.22
C ASN A 328 -23.62 -5.82 -13.06
N LEU A 329 -23.35 -7.11 -13.30
CA LEU A 329 -24.30 -7.99 -14.03
C LEU A 329 -25.61 -8.20 -13.25
N ARG A 330 -25.58 -8.31 -11.93
CA ARG A 330 -26.80 -8.39 -11.09
C ARG A 330 -27.61 -7.10 -11.14
N GLU A 331 -26.96 -5.93 -11.12
CA GLU A 331 -27.65 -4.63 -11.16
C GLU A 331 -28.39 -4.39 -12.50
N ILE A 332 -27.90 -4.94 -13.60
CA ILE A 332 -28.55 -4.86 -14.91
C ILE A 332 -29.48 -6.04 -15.19
N GLY A 333 -29.69 -6.95 -14.23
CA GLY A 333 -30.63 -8.07 -14.32
C GLY A 333 -30.20 -9.23 -15.24
N LEU A 334 -28.89 -9.36 -15.50
CA LEU A 334 -28.33 -10.46 -16.31
C LEU A 334 -27.79 -11.62 -15.45
N TYR A 335 -27.99 -11.58 -14.12
CA TYR A 335 -27.53 -12.63 -13.19
C TYR A 335 -28.52 -12.81 -12.05
#